data_19bed2ed56a58a41907052e4c19de8a4
#
_entry.id   19bed2ed56a58a41907052e4c19de8a4
#
_cell.length_a   1.000
_cell.length_b   1.000
_cell.length_c   1.000
_cell.angle_alpha   90.00
_cell.angle_beta   90.00
_cell.angle_gamma   90.00
#
_symmetry.space_group_name_H-M   'P 1'
#
loop_
_entity.id
_entity.type
_entity.pdbx_description
1 polymer ?
#
loop_
_entity_poly.entity_id
_entity_poly.type
_entity_poly.pdbx_seq_one_letter_code
_entity_poly.pdbx_strand_id
1 'polypeptide(L)'
;CIRDRTSTFGEFLATGSGILQLMEDAGEALAGNGEVLLLGGGNPARIPEVQQTFREAMGSLLDDAPLFDRIVGDYDGPQGNAEFLSAITALLNSQFNWGISENNVALTNGSQTSFFVLFNMFAGTNRDGREQRILLPLIPEYIGYTEMGLGKCIFDTCKPNITLSGDHQFKYHVDFEHLQLHTHTSALCVSRPTNPTGNVLTDAEIQQLDILATENDLPLIVDGAYGTPFPNIIFTDATPFWDSNIT
;
A
#
# COMPACT_ATOMS: atom_id res chain seq x y z
N CYS A 1 12.62 -22.49 27.18
CA CYS A 1 11.48 -22.08 26.37
C CYS A 1 11.97 -21.33 25.14
N ILE A 2 11.31 -21.47 23.98
CA ILE A 2 11.73 -20.78 22.74
C ILE A 2 11.70 -19.24 22.94
N ARG A 3 10.79 -18.73 23.75
CA ARG A 3 10.65 -17.29 24.06
C ARG A 3 11.92 -16.61 24.57
N ASP A 4 12.77 -17.34 25.30
CA ASP A 4 14.02 -16.79 25.87
C ASP A 4 15.14 -16.63 24.82
N ARG A 5 14.87 -17.00 23.55
CA ARG A 5 15.83 -16.98 22.43
C ARG A 5 15.35 -16.16 21.24
N THR A 6 14.17 -15.55 21.33
CA THR A 6 13.64 -14.67 20.28
C THR A 6 14.30 -13.29 20.37
N SER A 7 14.50 -12.66 19.20
CA SER A 7 14.87 -11.26 19.14
C SER A 7 13.72 -10.38 19.59
N THR A 8 13.97 -9.12 19.94
CA THR A 8 12.92 -8.13 20.26
C THR A 8 11.90 -8.01 19.11
N PHE A 9 12.36 -8.06 17.86
CA PHE A 9 11.47 -8.05 16.70
C PHE A 9 10.67 -9.36 16.60
N GLY A 10 11.29 -10.51 16.89
CA GLY A 10 10.59 -11.80 16.93
C GLY A 10 9.53 -11.87 18.03
N GLU A 11 9.77 -11.24 19.19
CA GLU A 11 8.76 -11.09 20.24
C GLU A 11 7.60 -10.19 19.78
N PHE A 12 7.90 -9.10 19.09
CA PHE A 12 6.89 -8.21 18.52
C PHE A 12 6.00 -8.94 17.50
N LEU A 13 6.59 -9.70 16.56
CA LEU A 13 5.84 -10.51 15.59
C LEU A 13 4.99 -11.61 16.23
N ALA A 14 5.38 -12.11 17.40
CA ALA A 14 4.66 -13.15 18.13
C ALA A 14 3.56 -12.60 19.05
N THR A 15 3.43 -11.29 19.18
CA THR A 15 2.33 -10.67 19.91
C THR A 15 1.10 -10.58 19.02
N GLY A 16 -0.07 -10.80 19.59
CA GLY A 16 -1.33 -10.63 18.86
C GLY A 16 -1.47 -9.21 18.34
N SER A 17 -1.78 -9.06 17.07
CA SER A 17 -1.98 -7.79 16.39
C SER A 17 -3.45 -7.54 16.07
N GLY A 18 -3.82 -6.28 15.89
CA GLY A 18 -5.20 -5.94 15.53
C GLY A 18 -5.61 -6.48 14.17
N ILE A 19 -4.68 -6.57 13.22
CA ILE A 19 -4.95 -7.14 11.89
C ILE A 19 -5.15 -8.67 11.97
N LEU A 20 -4.35 -9.38 12.78
CA LEU A 20 -4.51 -10.82 12.97
C LEU A 20 -5.88 -11.13 13.58
N GLN A 21 -6.27 -10.42 14.64
CA GLN A 21 -7.57 -10.59 15.27
C GLN A 21 -8.72 -10.33 14.29
N LEU A 22 -8.63 -9.25 13.49
CA LEU A 22 -9.64 -8.96 12.46
C LEU A 22 -9.74 -10.09 11.43
N MET A 23 -8.61 -10.68 11.02
CA MET A 23 -8.60 -11.78 10.05
C MET A 23 -9.10 -13.10 10.65
N GLU A 24 -8.83 -13.37 11.93
CA GLU A 24 -9.38 -14.52 12.67
C GLU A 24 -10.89 -14.41 12.79
N ASP A 25 -11.42 -13.26 13.24
CA ASP A 25 -12.86 -12.99 13.35
C ASP A 25 -13.57 -13.15 11.99
N ALA A 26 -12.96 -12.63 10.91
CA ALA A 26 -13.49 -12.80 9.56
C ALA A 26 -13.47 -14.27 9.10
N GLY A 27 -12.41 -15.01 9.42
CA GLY A 27 -12.30 -16.45 9.11
C GLY A 27 -13.34 -17.29 9.83
N GLU A 28 -13.57 -17.05 11.12
CA GLU A 28 -14.58 -17.72 11.92
C GLU A 28 -16.01 -17.44 11.42
N ALA A 29 -16.28 -16.17 11.07
CA ALA A 29 -17.56 -15.78 10.51
C ALA A 29 -17.87 -16.47 9.16
N LEU A 30 -16.85 -16.62 8.30
CA LEU A 30 -16.99 -17.31 7.00
C LEU A 30 -17.11 -18.83 7.14
N ALA A 31 -16.51 -19.42 8.18
CA ALA A 31 -16.57 -20.86 8.45
C ALA A 31 -17.85 -21.28 9.19
N GLY A 32 -18.55 -20.36 9.81
CA GLY A 32 -19.79 -20.59 10.58
C GLY A 32 -20.98 -20.90 9.68
N ASN A 33 -21.91 -21.72 10.18
CA ASN A 33 -23.17 -22.07 9.52
C ASN A 33 -24.30 -21.06 9.78
N GLY A 34 -23.99 -19.90 10.37
CA GLY A 34 -24.95 -18.86 10.72
C GLY A 34 -25.06 -17.76 9.65
N GLU A 35 -26.19 -17.06 9.61
CA GLU A 35 -26.31 -15.81 8.86
C GLU A 35 -25.51 -14.72 9.59
N VAL A 36 -24.23 -14.56 9.23
CA VAL A 36 -23.39 -13.49 9.74
C VAL A 36 -23.30 -12.38 8.70
N LEU A 37 -23.68 -11.17 9.07
CA LEU A 37 -23.51 -9.98 8.26
C LEU A 37 -22.14 -9.36 8.56
N LEU A 38 -21.18 -9.61 7.68
CA LEU A 38 -19.82 -9.06 7.77
C LEU A 38 -19.81 -7.61 7.27
N LEU A 39 -19.69 -6.66 8.21
CA LEU A 39 -19.59 -5.22 7.89
C LEU A 39 -18.18 -4.66 8.06
N GLY A 40 -17.24 -5.44 8.62
CA GLY A 40 -15.89 -4.98 8.94
C GLY A 40 -14.81 -5.40 7.94
N GLY A 41 -15.01 -6.47 7.22
CA GLY A 41 -14.04 -6.97 6.25
C GLY A 41 -14.70 -7.89 5.24
N GLY A 42 -14.00 -8.21 4.15
CA GLY A 42 -14.54 -9.08 3.13
C GLY A 42 -13.54 -9.41 2.03
N ASN A 43 -13.92 -10.35 1.19
CA ASN A 43 -13.19 -10.69 -0.02
C ASN A 43 -13.59 -9.74 -1.16
N PRO A 44 -12.70 -9.52 -2.14
CA PRO A 44 -13.05 -8.81 -3.37
C PRO A 44 -14.28 -9.40 -4.05
N ALA A 45 -15.08 -8.55 -4.67
CA ALA A 45 -16.27 -8.98 -5.40
C ALA A 45 -15.92 -9.98 -6.50
N ARG A 46 -16.76 -11.01 -6.64
CA ARG A 46 -16.63 -11.98 -7.72
C ARG A 46 -17.35 -11.44 -8.95
N ILE A 47 -16.59 -10.95 -9.92
CA ILE A 47 -17.10 -10.45 -11.19
C ILE A 47 -16.98 -11.60 -12.21
N PRO A 48 -18.09 -12.18 -12.69
CA PRO A 48 -18.07 -13.40 -13.52
C PRO A 48 -17.22 -13.27 -14.78
N GLU A 49 -17.27 -12.12 -15.45
CA GLU A 49 -16.53 -11.85 -16.69
C GLU A 49 -15.01 -11.84 -16.42
N VAL A 50 -14.58 -11.20 -15.33
CA VAL A 50 -13.17 -11.15 -14.91
C VAL A 50 -12.68 -12.55 -14.54
N GLN A 51 -13.50 -13.29 -13.78
CA GLN A 51 -13.16 -14.67 -13.39
C GLN A 51 -13.08 -15.59 -14.63
N GLN A 52 -13.91 -15.37 -15.63
CA GLN A 52 -13.83 -16.11 -16.87
C GLN A 52 -12.53 -15.82 -17.63
N THR A 53 -12.14 -14.55 -17.73
CA THR A 53 -10.86 -14.14 -18.34
C THR A 53 -9.67 -14.79 -17.65
N PHE A 54 -9.66 -14.84 -16.31
CA PHE A 54 -8.59 -15.52 -15.58
C PHE A 54 -8.55 -17.03 -15.83
N ARG A 55 -9.71 -17.70 -15.92
CA ARG A 55 -9.76 -19.13 -16.26
C ARG A 55 -9.23 -19.42 -17.66
N GLU A 56 -9.59 -18.59 -18.61
CA GLU A 56 -9.14 -18.71 -20.00
C GLU A 56 -7.62 -18.48 -20.11
N ALA A 57 -7.10 -17.44 -19.45
CA ALA A 57 -5.66 -17.19 -19.39
C ALA A 57 -4.89 -18.35 -18.74
N MET A 58 -5.41 -18.91 -17.65
CA MET A 58 -4.81 -20.08 -17.00
C MET A 58 -4.87 -21.31 -17.91
N GLY A 59 -6.00 -21.54 -18.61
CA GLY A 59 -6.13 -22.62 -19.59
C GLY A 59 -5.09 -22.51 -20.70
N SER A 60 -4.95 -21.32 -21.30
CA SER A 60 -3.94 -21.07 -22.33
C SER A 60 -2.51 -21.30 -21.84
N LEU A 61 -2.22 -20.95 -20.60
CA LEU A 61 -0.92 -21.21 -19.98
C LEU A 61 -0.65 -22.72 -19.82
N LEU A 62 -1.65 -23.48 -19.39
CA LEU A 62 -1.51 -24.95 -19.23
C LEU A 62 -1.37 -25.68 -20.57
N ASP A 63 -1.95 -25.14 -21.64
CA ASP A 63 -1.86 -25.68 -23.00
C ASP A 63 -0.49 -25.41 -23.64
N ASP A 64 0.25 -24.39 -23.18
CA ASP A 64 1.62 -24.08 -23.59
C ASP A 64 2.62 -24.68 -22.59
N ALA A 65 2.89 -25.99 -22.73
CA ALA A 65 3.75 -26.71 -21.79
C ALA A 65 5.16 -26.11 -21.61
N PRO A 66 5.89 -25.67 -22.67
CA PRO A 66 7.18 -25.01 -22.50
C PRO A 66 7.11 -23.71 -21.68
N LEU A 67 6.06 -22.90 -21.89
CA LEU A 67 5.83 -21.67 -21.14
C LEU A 67 5.49 -21.98 -19.68
N PHE A 68 4.62 -22.95 -19.46
CA PHE A 68 4.25 -23.39 -18.11
C PHE A 68 5.47 -23.90 -17.33
N ASP A 69 6.27 -24.80 -17.93
CA ASP A 69 7.46 -25.35 -17.28
C ASP A 69 8.46 -24.25 -16.90
N ARG A 70 8.64 -23.25 -17.76
CA ARG A 70 9.49 -22.08 -17.46
C ARG A 70 8.95 -21.26 -16.29
N ILE A 71 7.66 -20.96 -16.29
CA ILE A 71 7.04 -20.13 -15.26
C ILE A 71 7.09 -20.77 -13.87
N VAL A 72 6.95 -22.08 -13.78
CA VAL A 72 6.97 -22.79 -12.49
C VAL A 72 8.36 -23.28 -12.09
N GLY A 73 9.31 -23.39 -13.04
CA GLY A 73 10.61 -24.02 -12.83
C GLY A 73 11.80 -23.08 -12.80
N ASP A 74 11.73 -21.94 -13.47
CA ASP A 74 12.84 -21.01 -13.58
C ASP A 74 12.75 -19.87 -12.56
N TYR A 75 13.90 -19.34 -12.16
CA TYR A 75 13.97 -18.12 -11.34
C TYR A 75 13.85 -16.88 -12.24
N ASP A 76 13.00 -15.96 -11.82
CA ASP A 76 12.99 -14.61 -12.37
C ASP A 76 14.14 -13.75 -11.82
N GLY A 77 14.38 -12.61 -12.48
CA GLY A 77 15.30 -11.59 -11.97
C GLY A 77 14.83 -10.97 -10.65
N PRO A 78 15.72 -10.30 -9.90
CA PRO A 78 15.39 -9.74 -8.58
C PRO A 78 14.31 -8.65 -8.63
N GLN A 79 14.08 -8.05 -9.78
CA GLN A 79 13.04 -7.04 -10.00
C GLN A 79 11.67 -7.68 -10.30
N GLY A 80 11.65 -8.92 -10.74
CA GLY A 80 10.47 -9.69 -11.10
C GLY A 80 10.51 -10.21 -12.53
N ASN A 81 9.42 -10.81 -12.97
CA ASN A 81 9.26 -11.38 -14.31
C ASN A 81 9.33 -10.30 -15.39
N ALA A 82 10.26 -10.41 -16.34
CA ALA A 82 10.54 -9.39 -17.36
C ALA A 82 9.34 -9.13 -18.29
N GLU A 83 8.58 -10.16 -18.68
CA GLU A 83 7.41 -10.02 -19.54
C GLU A 83 6.29 -9.25 -18.81
N PHE A 84 6.11 -9.53 -17.51
CA PHE A 84 5.15 -8.79 -16.70
C PHE A 84 5.58 -7.34 -16.49
N LEU A 85 6.87 -7.07 -16.21
CA LEU A 85 7.39 -5.72 -16.07
C LEU A 85 7.15 -4.89 -17.35
N SER A 86 7.43 -5.47 -18.51
CA SER A 86 7.19 -4.81 -19.79
C SER A 86 5.69 -4.56 -20.03
N ALA A 87 4.83 -5.53 -19.73
CA ALA A 87 3.39 -5.41 -19.94
C ALA A 87 2.77 -4.33 -19.04
N ILE A 88 3.14 -4.29 -17.74
CA ILE A 88 2.63 -3.27 -16.80
C ILE A 88 3.16 -1.87 -17.15
N THR A 89 4.41 -1.75 -17.54
CA THR A 89 5.00 -0.49 -18.01
C THR A 89 4.26 0.05 -19.23
N ALA A 90 4.01 -0.81 -20.23
CA ALA A 90 3.27 -0.44 -21.41
C ALA A 90 1.83 0.00 -21.08
N LEU A 91 1.16 -0.73 -20.18
CA LEU A 91 -0.19 -0.39 -19.72
C LEU A 91 -0.22 0.99 -19.05
N LEU A 92 0.65 1.24 -18.08
CA LEU A 92 0.70 2.51 -17.34
C LEU A 92 1.02 3.70 -18.27
N ASN A 93 1.95 3.53 -19.19
CA ASN A 93 2.25 4.56 -20.19
C ASN A 93 1.09 4.81 -21.15
N SER A 94 0.40 3.76 -21.61
CA SER A 94 -0.73 3.91 -22.53
C SER A 94 -1.95 4.56 -21.89
N GLN A 95 -2.21 4.27 -20.61
CA GLN A 95 -3.38 4.77 -19.90
C GLN A 95 -3.18 6.16 -19.30
N PHE A 96 -1.97 6.45 -18.79
CA PHE A 96 -1.71 7.64 -17.97
C PHE A 96 -0.56 8.52 -18.49
N ASN A 97 0.11 8.10 -19.55
CA ASN A 97 1.25 8.82 -20.13
C ASN A 97 2.36 9.17 -19.10
N TRP A 98 2.67 8.22 -18.20
CA TRP A 98 3.63 8.45 -17.12
C TRP A 98 5.09 8.52 -17.58
N GLY A 99 5.43 8.02 -18.76
CA GLY A 99 6.79 8.06 -19.30
C GLY A 99 7.79 7.18 -18.55
N ILE A 100 7.30 6.13 -17.88
CA ILE A 100 8.12 5.17 -17.11
C ILE A 100 8.73 4.10 -18.00
N SER A 101 9.77 3.45 -17.48
CA SER A 101 10.40 2.25 -18.04
C SER A 101 10.31 1.09 -17.05
N GLU A 102 10.71 -0.10 -17.46
CA GLU A 102 10.79 -1.27 -16.58
C GLU A 102 11.68 -1.03 -15.35
N ASN A 103 12.66 -0.12 -15.45
CA ASN A 103 13.52 0.24 -14.31
C ASN A 103 12.77 0.96 -13.16
N ASN A 104 11.59 1.48 -13.44
CA ASN A 104 10.74 2.15 -12.46
C ASN A 104 9.74 1.20 -11.78
N VAL A 105 9.75 -0.08 -12.14
CA VAL A 105 8.79 -1.08 -11.64
C VAL A 105 9.52 -2.23 -10.98
N ALA A 106 9.09 -2.63 -9.78
CA ALA A 106 9.57 -3.82 -9.11
C ALA A 106 8.38 -4.62 -8.55
N LEU A 107 8.48 -5.95 -8.60
CA LEU A 107 7.44 -6.86 -8.11
C LEU A 107 7.80 -7.39 -6.74
N THR A 108 6.79 -7.53 -5.90
CA THR A 108 6.89 -8.14 -4.58
C THR A 108 5.73 -9.10 -4.34
N ASN A 109 5.80 -9.89 -3.28
CA ASN A 109 4.71 -10.76 -2.83
C ASN A 109 3.61 -9.94 -2.12
N GLY A 110 3.00 -9.01 -2.87
CA GLY A 110 1.97 -8.10 -2.38
C GLY A 110 2.53 -6.82 -1.77
N SER A 111 1.67 -5.81 -1.66
CA SER A 111 2.03 -4.47 -1.17
C SER A 111 2.59 -4.46 0.25
N GLN A 112 2.17 -5.38 1.13
CA GLN A 112 2.73 -5.47 2.48
C GLN A 112 4.24 -5.75 2.46
N THR A 113 4.73 -6.60 1.56
CA THR A 113 6.17 -6.82 1.40
C THR A 113 6.87 -5.57 0.89
N SER A 114 6.25 -4.85 -0.05
CA SER A 114 6.76 -3.55 -0.52
C SER A 114 6.86 -2.55 0.62
N PHE A 115 5.82 -2.41 1.44
CA PHE A 115 5.83 -1.50 2.60
C PHE A 115 6.83 -1.91 3.67
N PHE A 116 6.98 -3.22 3.93
CA PHE A 116 8.03 -3.69 4.82
C PHE A 116 9.42 -3.23 4.34
N VAL A 117 9.70 -3.36 3.05
CA VAL A 117 10.98 -2.90 2.47
C VAL A 117 11.09 -1.38 2.57
N LEU A 118 10.11 -0.63 2.04
CA LEU A 118 10.16 0.84 1.99
C LEU A 118 10.25 1.46 3.38
N PHE A 119 9.43 1.00 4.33
CA PHE A 119 9.43 1.57 5.67
C PHE A 119 10.74 1.32 6.41
N ASN A 120 11.38 0.17 6.21
CA ASN A 120 12.68 -0.11 6.83
C ASN A 120 13.86 0.48 6.03
N MET A 121 13.65 0.93 4.79
CA MET A 121 14.64 1.74 4.06
C MET A 121 14.69 3.17 4.58
N PHE A 122 13.54 3.73 4.95
CA PHE A 122 13.44 5.14 5.32
C PHE A 122 13.31 5.37 6.84
N ALA A 123 12.87 4.39 7.64
CA ALA A 123 12.73 4.53 9.07
C ALA A 123 13.68 3.61 9.85
N GLY A 124 13.95 3.98 11.10
CA GLY A 124 14.89 3.30 11.99
C GLY A 124 16.18 4.07 12.16
N THR A 125 17.18 3.43 12.76
CA THR A 125 18.47 4.07 13.06
C THR A 125 19.32 4.17 11.79
N ASN A 126 19.67 5.38 11.38
CA ASN A 126 20.55 5.62 10.23
C ASN A 126 22.03 5.35 10.57
N ARG A 127 22.92 5.51 9.56
CA ARG A 127 24.38 5.27 9.71
C ARG A 127 25.04 6.16 10.76
N ASP A 128 24.47 7.33 11.03
CA ASP A 128 24.99 8.30 12.01
C ASP A 128 24.42 8.06 13.43
N GLY A 129 23.63 7.00 13.62
CA GLY A 129 22.98 6.65 14.89
C GLY A 129 21.74 7.49 15.22
N ARG A 130 21.23 8.27 14.25
CA ARG A 130 20.01 9.06 14.44
C ARG A 130 18.78 8.23 14.04
N GLU A 131 17.72 8.34 14.85
CA GLU A 131 16.43 7.75 14.52
C GLU A 131 15.78 8.53 13.37
N GLN A 132 15.22 7.80 12.40
CA GLN A 132 14.46 8.32 11.28
C GLN A 132 13.03 7.78 11.32
N ARG A 133 12.07 8.61 10.92
CA ARG A 133 10.66 8.26 10.92
C ARG A 133 9.96 8.69 9.66
N ILE A 134 8.89 7.97 9.34
CA ILE A 134 7.98 8.30 8.24
C ILE A 134 6.85 9.13 8.80
N LEU A 135 6.54 10.25 8.16
CA LEU A 135 5.39 11.07 8.49
C LEU A 135 4.14 10.57 7.76
N LEU A 136 3.09 10.26 8.52
CA LEU A 136 1.73 10.04 8.02
C LEU A 136 0.96 11.36 8.13
N PRO A 137 0.85 12.15 7.06
CA PRO A 137 0.30 13.50 7.13
C PRO A 137 -1.22 13.51 7.35
N LEU A 138 -1.85 12.35 7.26
CA LEU A 138 -3.29 12.17 7.50
C LEU A 138 -3.52 10.82 8.16
N ILE A 139 -4.19 10.82 9.31
CA ILE A 139 -4.65 9.59 9.98
C ILE A 139 -6.19 9.60 10.12
N PRO A 140 -6.87 8.41 10.25
CA PRO A 140 -6.28 7.07 10.32
C PRO A 140 -5.79 6.57 8.97
N GLU A 141 -4.73 5.76 9.00
CA GLU A 141 -4.14 5.04 7.87
C GLU A 141 -4.32 3.53 8.03
N TYR A 142 -3.82 2.75 7.07
CA TYR A 142 -3.99 1.31 7.06
C TYR A 142 -3.36 0.66 8.31
N ILE A 143 -4.16 -0.13 9.03
CA ILE A 143 -3.75 -0.77 10.28
C ILE A 143 -2.50 -1.66 10.13
N GLY A 144 -2.32 -2.28 8.96
CA GLY A 144 -1.18 -3.15 8.68
C GLY A 144 0.18 -2.44 8.68
N TYR A 145 0.23 -1.12 8.57
CA TYR A 145 1.50 -0.37 8.64
C TYR A 145 2.19 -0.50 10.00
N THR A 146 1.42 -0.65 11.07
CA THR A 146 1.96 -0.73 12.43
C THR A 146 2.90 -1.91 12.65
N GLU A 147 2.81 -2.94 11.80
CA GLU A 147 3.59 -4.18 11.92
C GLU A 147 4.78 -4.25 10.95
N MET A 148 4.94 -3.23 10.09
CA MET A 148 5.97 -3.27 9.04
C MET A 148 7.36 -2.81 9.52
N GLY A 149 7.49 -2.22 10.71
CA GLY A 149 8.77 -1.71 11.21
C GLY A 149 9.60 -2.73 11.98
N LEU A 150 10.89 -2.82 11.68
CA LEU A 150 11.88 -3.51 12.53
C LEU A 150 12.12 -2.73 13.83
N GLY A 151 12.02 -1.41 13.77
CA GLY A 151 12.12 -0.50 14.91
C GLY A 151 10.75 -0.23 15.54
N LYS A 152 10.78 0.26 16.80
CA LYS A 152 9.60 0.77 17.48
C LYS A 152 9.34 2.21 17.05
N CYS A 153 8.06 2.60 16.94
CA CYS A 153 7.68 4.00 16.68
C CYS A 153 8.31 4.60 15.41
N ILE A 154 8.18 3.88 14.30
CA ILE A 154 8.72 4.31 13.00
C ILE A 154 7.88 5.41 12.33
N PHE A 155 6.75 5.80 12.90
CA PHE A 155 5.87 6.83 12.35
C PHE A 155 5.72 8.04 13.27
N ASP A 156 5.64 9.20 12.64
CA ASP A 156 4.99 10.39 13.19
C ASP A 156 3.67 10.60 12.46
N THR A 157 2.69 11.22 13.11
CA THR A 157 1.33 11.33 12.57
C THR A 157 0.78 12.73 12.74
N CYS A 158 -0.04 13.17 11.79
CA CYS A 158 -0.83 14.39 11.89
C CYS A 158 -2.32 14.05 11.90
N LYS A 159 -3.08 14.73 12.79
CA LYS A 159 -4.54 14.59 12.82
C LYS A 159 -5.16 15.30 11.63
N PRO A 160 -6.27 14.79 11.07
CA PRO A 160 -6.95 15.44 9.97
C PRO A 160 -7.71 16.69 10.40
N ASN A 161 -7.89 17.62 9.48
CA ASN A 161 -9.03 18.52 9.50
C ASN A 161 -10.27 17.78 9.01
N ILE A 162 -11.39 17.91 9.74
CA ILE A 162 -12.63 17.22 9.41
C ILE A 162 -13.66 18.22 8.92
N THR A 163 -14.09 18.08 7.67
CA THR A 163 -15.21 18.86 7.12
C THR A 163 -16.48 18.05 7.18
N LEU A 164 -17.50 18.61 7.80
CA LEU A 164 -18.84 18.00 7.84
C LEU A 164 -19.65 18.46 6.61
N SER A 165 -20.36 17.52 5.99
CA SER A 165 -21.25 17.78 4.85
C SER A 165 -22.61 17.13 5.09
N GLY A 166 -23.65 17.95 5.20
CA GLY A 166 -24.98 17.47 5.57
C GLY A 166 -25.01 16.83 6.96
N ASP A 167 -26.02 15.98 7.20
CA ASP A 167 -26.30 15.45 8.53
C ASP A 167 -25.43 14.23 8.92
N HIS A 168 -24.89 13.51 7.92
CA HIS A 168 -24.24 12.21 8.14
C HIS A 168 -22.99 11.98 7.29
N GLN A 169 -22.43 13.03 6.69
CA GLN A 169 -21.23 12.92 5.83
C GLN A 169 -20.10 13.76 6.40
N PHE A 170 -18.91 13.27 6.24
CA PHE A 170 -17.67 13.99 6.59
C PHE A 170 -16.56 13.60 5.65
N LYS A 171 -15.55 14.46 5.59
CA LYS A 171 -14.32 14.22 4.84
C LYS A 171 -13.12 14.58 5.69
N TYR A 172 -12.09 13.73 5.64
CA TYR A 172 -10.78 14.04 6.20
C TYR A 172 -9.93 14.81 5.18
N HIS A 173 -9.27 15.86 5.66
CA HIS A 173 -8.31 16.65 4.91
C HIS A 173 -6.98 16.71 5.64
N VAL A 174 -5.89 16.85 4.88
CA VAL A 174 -4.58 17.12 5.48
C VAL A 174 -4.61 18.48 6.17
N ASP A 175 -4.17 18.53 7.42
CA ASP A 175 -4.03 19.77 8.17
C ASP A 175 -2.66 20.40 7.90
N PHE A 176 -2.52 21.08 6.77
CA PHE A 176 -1.28 21.71 6.36
C PHE A 176 -0.81 22.83 7.28
N GLU A 177 -1.70 23.43 8.08
CA GLU A 177 -1.34 24.48 9.04
C GLU A 177 -0.55 23.89 10.24
N HIS A 178 -0.87 22.66 10.63
CA HIS A 178 -0.26 21.99 11.79
C HIS A 178 0.67 20.85 11.38
N LEU A 179 0.79 20.56 10.08
CA LEU A 179 1.71 19.54 9.57
C LEU A 179 3.15 20.02 9.78
N GLN A 180 3.92 19.27 10.57
CA GLN A 180 5.30 19.63 10.88
C GLN A 180 6.26 18.54 10.39
N LEU A 181 7.24 18.95 9.60
CA LEU A 181 8.40 18.14 9.30
C LEU A 181 9.42 18.29 10.44
N HIS A 182 9.87 17.16 10.96
CA HIS A 182 10.92 17.12 11.98
C HIS A 182 12.27 16.79 11.34
N THR A 183 13.36 17.06 12.04
CA THR A 183 14.72 16.72 11.56
C THR A 183 14.96 15.22 11.39
N HIS A 184 14.09 14.40 11.95
CA HIS A 184 14.09 12.95 11.81
C HIS A 184 13.04 12.43 10.80
N THR A 185 12.29 13.30 10.14
CA THR A 185 11.40 12.89 9.06
C THR A 185 12.22 12.48 7.85
N SER A 186 12.01 11.30 7.32
CA SER A 186 12.78 10.70 6.23
C SER A 186 11.94 10.34 5.01
N ALA A 187 10.63 10.30 5.16
CA ALA A 187 9.68 10.09 4.08
C ALA A 187 8.28 10.56 4.51
N LEU A 188 7.40 10.83 3.56
CA LEU A 188 5.97 10.97 3.75
C LEU A 188 5.27 9.73 3.19
N CYS A 189 4.16 9.30 3.82
CA CYS A 189 3.37 8.19 3.30
C CYS A 189 1.87 8.46 3.46
N VAL A 190 1.09 8.22 2.40
CA VAL A 190 -0.37 8.36 2.37
C VAL A 190 -1.01 7.23 1.58
N SER A 191 -2.20 6.81 1.99
CA SER A 191 -3.07 5.93 1.19
C SER A 191 -4.07 6.76 0.36
N ARG A 192 -4.32 6.34 -0.88
CA ARG A 192 -5.24 7.03 -1.79
C ARG A 192 -5.95 6.06 -2.74
N PRO A 193 -7.17 5.59 -2.43
CA PRO A 193 -8.00 5.78 -1.20
C PRO A 193 -7.43 5.09 0.04
N THR A 194 -7.85 5.60 1.20
CA THR A 194 -7.43 5.08 2.49
C THR A 194 -8.33 3.94 2.97
N ASN A 195 -7.75 2.86 3.45
CA ASN A 195 -8.42 1.86 4.28
C ASN A 195 -8.12 2.19 5.77
N PRO A 196 -9.11 2.33 6.68
CA PRO A 196 -10.50 1.88 6.55
C PRO A 196 -11.51 2.98 6.16
N THR A 197 -11.10 4.23 6.02
CA THR A 197 -12.03 5.36 5.94
C THR A 197 -12.70 5.53 4.57
N GLY A 198 -12.11 4.97 3.51
CA GLY A 198 -12.51 5.25 2.14
C GLY A 198 -12.20 6.69 1.69
N ASN A 199 -11.45 7.45 2.51
CA ASN A 199 -11.11 8.82 2.19
C ASN A 199 -10.18 8.88 0.97
N VAL A 200 -10.43 9.81 0.07
CA VAL A 200 -9.59 10.07 -1.10
C VAL A 200 -9.01 11.47 -0.99
N LEU A 201 -7.69 11.57 -0.90
CA LEU A 201 -7.02 12.87 -1.00
C LEU A 201 -7.33 13.51 -2.34
N THR A 202 -7.68 14.79 -2.32
CA THR A 202 -7.90 15.58 -3.54
C THR A 202 -6.61 15.73 -4.33
N ASP A 203 -6.72 16.08 -5.63
CA ASP A 203 -5.54 16.36 -6.45
C ASP A 203 -4.73 17.54 -5.89
N ALA A 204 -5.40 18.53 -5.32
CA ALA A 204 -4.74 19.66 -4.68
C ALA A 204 -3.95 19.26 -3.42
N GLU A 205 -4.50 18.38 -2.60
CA GLU A 205 -3.81 17.89 -1.39
C GLU A 205 -2.58 17.05 -1.74
N ILE A 206 -2.69 16.14 -2.72
CA ILE A 206 -1.55 15.32 -3.12
C ILE A 206 -0.45 16.17 -3.78
N GLN A 207 -0.80 17.15 -4.59
CA GLN A 207 0.16 18.11 -5.17
C GLN A 207 0.86 18.93 -4.09
N GLN A 208 0.14 19.35 -3.06
CA GLN A 208 0.73 20.11 -1.95
C GLN A 208 1.69 19.25 -1.12
N LEU A 209 1.37 17.95 -0.92
CA LEU A 209 2.26 16.99 -0.27
C LEU A 209 3.51 16.74 -1.12
N ASP A 210 3.36 16.64 -2.42
CA ASP A 210 4.47 16.46 -3.37
C ASP A 210 5.42 17.67 -3.36
N ILE A 211 4.89 18.89 -3.40
CA ILE A 211 5.68 20.11 -3.26
C ILE A 211 6.44 20.09 -1.93
N LEU A 212 5.75 19.79 -0.83
CA LEU A 212 6.36 19.71 0.50
C LEU A 212 7.50 18.68 0.55
N ALA A 213 7.29 17.51 -0.04
CA ALA A 213 8.29 16.44 -0.11
C ALA A 213 9.49 16.87 -0.94
N THR A 214 9.27 17.41 -2.14
CA THR A 214 10.31 17.88 -3.06
C THR A 214 11.16 19.00 -2.46
N GLU A 215 10.53 20.01 -1.84
CA GLU A 215 11.24 21.14 -1.22
C GLU A 215 12.12 20.72 -0.04
N ASN A 216 11.84 19.55 0.56
CA ASN A 216 12.60 19.01 1.70
C ASN A 216 13.46 17.78 1.35
N ASP A 217 13.58 17.44 0.07
CA ASP A 217 14.34 16.28 -0.42
C ASP A 217 13.89 14.97 0.27
N LEU A 218 12.56 14.79 0.37
CA LEU A 218 11.92 13.63 0.99
C LEU A 218 11.13 12.84 -0.07
N PRO A 219 11.16 11.50 -0.02
CA PRO A 219 10.26 10.70 -0.84
C PRO A 219 8.82 10.81 -0.35
N LEU A 220 7.87 10.86 -1.29
CA LEU A 220 6.44 10.71 -1.05
C LEU A 220 6.01 9.31 -1.48
N ILE A 221 5.60 8.47 -0.53
CA ILE A 221 5.08 7.12 -0.76
C ILE A 221 3.56 7.22 -0.85
N VAL A 222 2.99 6.76 -1.97
CA VAL A 222 1.53 6.73 -2.17
C VAL A 222 1.06 5.28 -2.25
N ASP A 223 0.26 4.87 -1.26
CA ASP A 223 -0.41 3.56 -1.28
C ASP A 223 -1.66 3.63 -2.16
N GLY A 224 -1.56 3.02 -3.32
CA GLY A 224 -2.63 2.95 -4.31
C GLY A 224 -3.39 1.61 -4.32
N ALA A 225 -3.40 0.84 -3.23
CA ALA A 225 -4.02 -0.50 -3.18
C ALA A 225 -5.48 -0.52 -3.64
N TYR A 226 -6.23 0.55 -3.40
CA TYR A 226 -7.62 0.73 -3.85
C TYR A 226 -7.76 1.79 -4.95
N GLY A 227 -6.66 2.29 -5.43
CA GLY A 227 -6.63 3.37 -6.41
C GLY A 227 -6.43 2.88 -7.83
N THR A 228 -6.28 3.85 -8.70
CA THR A 228 -5.84 3.61 -10.06
C THR A 228 -4.39 3.12 -10.06
N PRO A 229 -3.94 2.40 -11.07
CA PRO A 229 -4.54 2.33 -12.40
C PRO A 229 -5.63 1.27 -12.60
N PHE A 230 -5.96 0.45 -11.61
CA PHE A 230 -6.81 -0.72 -11.78
C PHE A 230 -8.08 -0.64 -10.94
N PRO A 231 -9.15 -1.11 -11.46
CA PRO A 231 -10.08 -0.37 -12.26
C PRO A 231 -10.50 0.89 -11.50
N ASN A 232 -11.00 1.91 -12.16
CA ASN A 232 -11.49 3.11 -11.49
C ASN A 232 -12.76 2.80 -10.70
N ILE A 233 -12.60 2.41 -9.43
CA ILE A 233 -13.69 2.14 -8.47
C ILE A 233 -14.02 3.39 -7.63
N ILE A 234 -13.30 4.47 -7.86
CA ILE A 234 -13.42 5.71 -7.11
C ILE A 234 -14.46 6.59 -7.81
N PHE A 235 -15.56 6.89 -7.14
CA PHE A 235 -16.59 7.81 -7.60
C PHE A 235 -16.21 9.27 -7.32
N THR A 236 -14.94 9.63 -7.49
CA THR A 236 -14.41 10.97 -7.28
C THR A 236 -13.45 11.33 -8.42
N ASP A 237 -13.34 12.62 -8.70
CA ASP A 237 -12.41 13.16 -9.70
C ASP A 237 -10.97 13.17 -9.14
N ALA A 238 -10.43 12.00 -8.82
CA ALA A 238 -9.05 11.84 -8.39
C ALA A 238 -8.21 11.31 -9.55
N THR A 239 -7.21 12.09 -9.94
CA THR A 239 -6.27 11.71 -10.97
C THR A 239 -5.21 10.74 -10.43
N PRO A 240 -4.84 9.69 -11.16
CA PRO A 240 -3.68 8.87 -10.78
C PRO A 240 -2.42 9.73 -10.69
N PHE A 241 -1.74 9.62 -9.56
CA PHE A 241 -0.59 10.45 -9.29
C PHE A 241 0.71 9.69 -9.62
N TRP A 242 1.52 10.31 -10.44
CA TRP A 242 2.90 9.94 -10.69
C TRP A 242 3.71 11.21 -10.97
N ASP A 243 4.82 11.38 -10.29
CA ASP A 243 5.78 12.42 -10.58
C ASP A 243 7.16 11.80 -10.84
N SER A 244 7.75 12.13 -12.00
CA SER A 244 9.08 11.67 -12.40
C SER A 244 10.21 12.28 -11.58
N ASN A 245 9.92 13.31 -10.77
CA ASN A 245 10.92 13.93 -9.89
C ASN A 245 11.05 13.22 -8.54
N ILE A 246 10.12 12.29 -8.24
CA ILE A 246 10.21 11.43 -7.05
C ILE A 246 11.00 10.18 -7.47
N THR A 247 12.29 10.18 -7.24
CA THR A 247 13.20 9.07 -7.51
C THR A 247 13.52 8.29 -6.26
#